data_2417376446ccd62cadb5c7f3247f24e6
#
_entry.id   2417376446ccd62cadb5c7f3247f24e6
#
_cell.length_a   1.000
_cell.length_b   1.000
_cell.length_c   1.000
_cell.angle_alpha   90.00
_cell.angle_beta   90.00
_cell.angle_gamma   90.00
#
_symmetry.space_group_name_H-M   'P 1'
#
loop_
_entity.id
_entity.type
_entity.pdbx_description
1 polymer ?
#
loop_
_entity_poly.entity_id
_entity_poly.type
_entity_poly.pdbx_seq_one_letter_code
_entity_poly.pdbx_strand_id
1 'polypeptide(L)'
;MGEKSEKEELLQRAMRECSVREYCISNISSLLERWGAHDAETKEWIINRLLAEKFIDEHRYSRAFVVDHFRHSHWGKVKITMGLRSKRVDPAAIDSGLEAIDDGEYHALLMKIIEEQRKKIRTKNRLDLK
;
A
#
# COMPACT_ATOMS: atom_id res chain seq x y z
N MET A 1 13.99 -30.07 -23.13
CA MET A 1 13.79 -29.08 -22.12
C MET A 1 13.80 -27.70 -22.71
N GLY A 2 12.65 -27.09 -22.77
CA GLY A 2 12.53 -25.78 -23.38
C GLY A 2 13.06 -24.70 -22.48
N GLU A 3 13.59 -23.66 -23.09
CA GLU A 3 13.91 -22.45 -22.40
C GLU A 3 12.60 -21.80 -21.94
N LYS A 4 12.60 -21.20 -20.78
CA LYS A 4 11.43 -20.45 -20.31
C LYS A 4 11.26 -19.22 -21.18
N SER A 5 10.03 -18.91 -21.53
CA SER A 5 9.75 -17.67 -22.25
C SER A 5 10.05 -16.48 -21.35
N GLU A 6 10.24 -15.31 -21.96
CA GLU A 6 10.49 -14.08 -21.21
C GLU A 6 9.37 -13.79 -20.22
N LYS A 7 8.12 -14.01 -20.65
CA LYS A 7 6.98 -13.74 -19.73
C LYS A 7 6.95 -14.70 -18.55
N GLU A 8 7.39 -15.95 -18.73
CA GLU A 8 7.48 -16.90 -17.61
C GLU A 8 8.59 -16.52 -16.63
N GLU A 9 9.71 -16.04 -17.14
CA GLU A 9 10.79 -15.54 -16.29
C GLU A 9 10.36 -14.32 -15.50
N LEU A 10 9.63 -13.40 -16.15
CA LEU A 10 9.08 -12.23 -15.49
C LEU A 10 8.06 -12.62 -14.41
N LEU A 11 7.22 -13.60 -14.73
CA LEU A 11 6.25 -14.12 -13.76
C LEU A 11 6.96 -14.66 -12.51
N GLN A 12 8.00 -15.47 -12.71
CA GLN A 12 8.74 -16.03 -11.58
C GLN A 12 9.43 -14.95 -10.75
N ARG A 13 9.97 -13.93 -11.42
CA ARG A 13 10.58 -12.81 -10.73
C ARG A 13 9.56 -12.06 -9.89
N ALA A 14 8.36 -11.84 -10.45
CA ALA A 14 7.27 -11.19 -9.73
C ALA A 14 6.82 -12.02 -8.54
N MET A 15 6.73 -13.35 -8.70
CA MET A 15 6.38 -14.24 -7.60
C MET A 15 7.38 -14.13 -6.45
N ARG A 16 8.67 -14.06 -6.76
CA ARG A 16 9.71 -13.89 -5.73
C ARG A 16 9.56 -12.57 -4.99
N GLU A 17 9.28 -11.49 -5.72
CA GLU A 17 9.05 -10.18 -5.09
C GLU A 17 7.84 -10.23 -4.16
N CYS A 18 6.75 -10.82 -4.60
CA CYS A 18 5.53 -10.94 -3.81
C CYS A 18 5.70 -11.82 -2.57
N SER A 19 6.70 -12.70 -2.57
CA SER A 19 7.02 -13.54 -1.41
C SER A 19 7.72 -12.74 -0.29
N VAL A 20 8.33 -11.61 -0.64
CA VAL A 20 9.07 -10.79 0.31
C VAL A 20 8.15 -9.77 0.99
N ARG A 21 7.22 -9.19 0.24
CA ARG A 21 6.30 -8.19 0.79
C ARG A 21 5.02 -8.11 -0.03
N GLU A 22 4.03 -7.40 0.50
CA GLU A 22 2.78 -7.19 -0.20
C GLU A 22 2.93 -6.15 -1.31
N TYR A 23 2.31 -6.44 -2.46
CA TYR A 23 2.25 -5.52 -3.59
C TYR A 23 0.81 -5.41 -4.06
N CYS A 24 0.43 -4.23 -4.54
CA CYS A 24 -0.85 -4.05 -5.23
C CYS A 24 -0.63 -4.21 -6.73
N ILE A 25 -1.74 -4.29 -7.48
CA ILE A 25 -1.67 -4.48 -8.94
C ILE A 25 -0.85 -3.36 -9.60
N SER A 26 -1.08 -2.10 -9.23
CA SER A 26 -0.37 -0.99 -9.84
C SER A 26 1.14 -1.03 -9.57
N ASN A 27 1.53 -1.49 -8.38
CA ASN A 27 2.94 -1.65 -8.04
C ASN A 27 3.61 -2.69 -8.94
N ILE A 28 2.95 -3.83 -9.13
CA ILE A 28 3.47 -4.89 -9.98
C ILE A 28 3.53 -4.44 -11.43
N SER A 29 2.50 -3.74 -11.90
CA SER A 29 2.50 -3.19 -13.27
C SER A 29 3.71 -2.29 -13.49
N SER A 30 4.02 -1.42 -12.51
CA SER A 30 5.18 -0.54 -12.58
C SER A 30 6.51 -1.30 -12.57
N LEU A 31 6.61 -2.36 -11.74
CA LEU A 31 7.80 -3.20 -11.71
C LEU A 31 8.02 -3.92 -13.06
N LEU A 32 6.94 -4.48 -13.62
CA LEU A 32 7.01 -5.15 -14.92
C LEU A 32 7.48 -4.20 -16.01
N GLU A 33 6.95 -2.96 -15.99
CA GLU A 33 7.39 -1.91 -16.91
C GLU A 33 8.89 -1.64 -16.75
N ARG A 34 9.35 -1.53 -15.53
CA ARG A 34 10.76 -1.29 -15.22
C ARG A 34 11.65 -2.45 -15.66
N TRP A 35 11.12 -3.66 -15.62
CA TRP A 35 11.85 -4.86 -16.05
C TRP A 35 11.77 -5.11 -17.54
N GLY A 36 11.15 -4.20 -18.30
CA GLY A 36 11.11 -4.27 -19.75
C GLY A 36 9.82 -4.83 -20.34
N ALA A 37 8.83 -5.13 -19.52
CA ALA A 37 7.55 -5.64 -20.01
C ALA A 37 6.62 -4.45 -20.28
N HIS A 38 6.70 -3.90 -21.48
CA HIS A 38 5.90 -2.73 -21.87
C HIS A 38 4.57 -3.11 -22.53
N ASP A 39 4.44 -4.36 -22.93
CA ASP A 39 3.25 -4.86 -23.58
C ASP A 39 2.13 -5.11 -22.58
N ALA A 40 0.97 -4.49 -22.84
CA ALA A 40 -0.19 -4.62 -21.96
C ALA A 40 -0.66 -6.05 -21.80
N GLU A 41 -0.61 -6.83 -22.89
CA GLU A 41 -1.04 -8.23 -22.88
C GLU A 41 -0.17 -9.07 -21.96
N THR A 42 1.13 -8.89 -22.03
CA THR A 42 2.09 -9.61 -21.18
C THR A 42 1.89 -9.25 -19.70
N LYS A 43 1.74 -7.95 -19.41
CA LYS A 43 1.49 -7.50 -18.04
C LYS A 43 0.20 -8.08 -17.49
N GLU A 44 -0.86 -8.06 -18.28
CA GLU A 44 -2.16 -8.60 -17.87
C GLU A 44 -2.07 -10.10 -17.58
N TRP A 45 -1.38 -10.84 -18.46
CA TRP A 45 -1.18 -12.29 -18.26
C TRP A 45 -0.48 -12.58 -16.93
N ILE A 46 0.59 -11.86 -16.64
CA ILE A 46 1.36 -12.04 -15.40
C ILE A 46 0.52 -11.67 -14.19
N ILE A 47 -0.15 -10.51 -14.22
CA ILE A 47 -0.98 -10.03 -13.12
C ILE A 47 -2.12 -11.00 -12.83
N ASN A 48 -2.78 -11.51 -13.87
CA ASN A 48 -3.86 -12.47 -13.69
C ASN A 48 -3.37 -13.77 -13.04
N ARG A 49 -2.18 -14.23 -13.40
CA ARG A 49 -1.59 -15.41 -12.76
C ARG A 49 -1.26 -15.15 -11.28
N LEU A 50 -0.71 -13.98 -10.98
CA LEU A 50 -0.42 -13.62 -9.60
C LEU A 50 -1.68 -13.53 -8.75
N LEU A 51 -2.75 -12.97 -9.32
CA LEU A 51 -4.04 -12.90 -8.64
C LEU A 51 -4.64 -14.28 -8.42
N ALA A 52 -4.61 -15.14 -9.45
CA ALA A 52 -5.18 -16.48 -9.38
C ALA A 52 -4.48 -17.34 -8.33
N GLU A 53 -3.19 -17.19 -8.18
CA GLU A 53 -2.40 -17.96 -7.23
C GLU A 53 -2.20 -17.22 -5.89
N LYS A 54 -2.88 -16.10 -5.72
CA LYS A 54 -2.91 -15.29 -4.48
C LYS A 54 -1.55 -14.72 -4.05
N PHE A 55 -0.65 -14.53 -5.00
CA PHE A 55 0.57 -13.76 -4.76
C PHE A 55 0.25 -12.29 -4.59
N ILE A 56 -0.80 -11.81 -5.28
CA ILE A 56 -1.37 -10.47 -5.10
C ILE A 56 -2.78 -10.63 -4.57
N ASP A 57 -3.11 -9.88 -3.55
CA ASP A 57 -4.44 -9.80 -2.98
C ASP A 57 -4.66 -8.37 -2.54
N GLU A 58 -5.52 -7.62 -3.25
CA GLU A 58 -5.75 -6.20 -2.98
C GLU A 58 -6.30 -5.95 -1.57
N HIS A 59 -7.13 -6.85 -1.05
CA HIS A 59 -7.65 -6.73 0.31
C HIS A 59 -6.54 -6.91 1.34
N ARG A 60 -5.68 -7.89 1.12
CA ARG A 60 -4.53 -8.13 2.00
C ARG A 60 -3.54 -6.97 1.94
N TYR A 61 -3.28 -6.45 0.74
CA TYR A 61 -2.43 -5.28 0.55
C TYR A 61 -3.00 -4.06 1.28
N SER A 62 -4.30 -3.80 1.10
CA SER A 62 -4.97 -2.68 1.72
C SER A 62 -4.88 -2.75 3.24
N ARG A 63 -5.13 -3.93 3.81
CA ARG A 63 -5.07 -4.12 5.26
C ARG A 63 -3.67 -3.85 5.79
N ALA A 64 -2.65 -4.38 5.12
CA ALA A 64 -1.26 -4.17 5.51
C ALA A 64 -0.88 -2.69 5.42
N PHE A 65 -1.30 -2.01 4.34
CA PHE A 65 -1.06 -0.58 4.15
C PHE A 65 -1.71 0.24 5.25
N VAL A 66 -2.98 -0.05 5.55
CA VAL A 66 -3.74 0.67 6.59
C VAL A 66 -3.06 0.51 7.95
N VAL A 67 -2.77 -0.71 8.34
CA VAL A 67 -2.18 -0.99 9.66
C VAL A 67 -0.80 -0.34 9.78
N ASP A 68 0.02 -0.46 8.76
CA ASP A 68 1.37 0.10 8.78
C ASP A 68 1.36 1.62 8.90
N HIS A 69 0.58 2.29 8.04
CA HIS A 69 0.56 3.76 8.06
C HIS A 69 -0.18 4.31 9.27
N PHE A 70 -1.20 3.62 9.76
CA PHE A 70 -1.88 4.02 10.98
C PHE A 70 -0.95 3.94 12.19
N ARG A 71 -0.28 2.80 12.37
CA ARG A 71 0.55 2.57 13.56
C ARG A 71 1.91 3.23 13.53
N HIS A 72 2.57 3.22 12.39
CA HIS A 72 3.96 3.71 12.28
C HIS A 72 4.05 5.13 11.75
N SER A 73 3.20 5.50 10.81
CA SER A 73 3.23 6.85 10.23
C SER A 73 2.24 7.81 10.88
N HIS A 74 1.35 7.29 11.72
CA HIS A 74 0.28 8.06 12.38
C HIS A 74 -0.62 8.78 11.39
N TRP A 75 -0.94 8.15 10.27
CA TRP A 75 -1.85 8.71 9.28
C TRP A 75 -3.30 8.47 9.72
N GLY A 76 -4.16 9.48 9.52
CA GLY A 76 -5.61 9.32 9.69
C GLY A 76 -6.24 8.63 8.49
N LYS A 77 -7.53 8.32 8.60
CA LYS A 77 -8.26 7.57 7.57
C LYS A 77 -8.28 8.27 6.22
N VAL A 78 -8.40 9.60 6.19
CA VAL A 78 -8.44 10.36 4.94
C VAL A 78 -7.12 10.19 4.17
N LYS A 79 -6.00 10.38 4.85
CA LYS A 79 -4.69 10.26 4.22
C LYS A 79 -4.40 8.84 3.75
N ILE A 80 -4.78 7.85 4.54
CA ILE A 80 -4.64 6.44 4.19
C ILE A 80 -5.46 6.14 2.92
N THR A 81 -6.71 6.59 2.90
CA THR A 81 -7.61 6.39 1.75
C THR A 81 -7.02 7.03 0.49
N MET A 82 -6.51 8.25 0.60
CA MET A 82 -5.88 8.92 -0.53
C MET A 82 -4.66 8.17 -1.03
N GLY A 83 -3.85 7.63 -0.13
CA GLY A 83 -2.68 6.82 -0.50
C GLY A 83 -3.08 5.57 -1.28
N LEU A 84 -4.11 4.87 -0.81
CA LEU A 84 -4.60 3.67 -1.49
C LEU A 84 -5.24 4.00 -2.84
N ARG A 85 -5.99 5.10 -2.92
CA ARG A 85 -6.57 5.57 -4.19
C ARG A 85 -5.49 5.92 -5.20
N SER A 86 -4.42 6.53 -4.77
CA SER A 86 -3.31 6.87 -5.67
C SER A 86 -2.66 5.63 -6.28
N LYS A 87 -2.77 4.49 -5.61
CA LYS A 87 -2.29 3.20 -6.10
C LYS A 87 -3.37 2.41 -6.84
N ARG A 88 -4.51 3.03 -7.08
CA ARG A 88 -5.64 2.44 -7.81
C ARG A 88 -6.17 1.15 -7.18
N VAL A 89 -6.10 1.07 -5.87
CA VAL A 89 -6.68 -0.05 -5.13
C VAL A 89 -8.20 0.05 -5.20
N ASP A 90 -8.87 -1.08 -5.39
CA ASP A 90 -10.31 -1.15 -5.51
C ASP A 90 -10.99 -0.58 -4.25
N PRO A 91 -12.06 0.25 -4.39
CA PRO A 91 -12.76 0.83 -3.24
C PRO A 91 -13.22 -0.19 -2.21
N ALA A 92 -13.67 -1.37 -2.63
CA ALA A 92 -14.07 -2.42 -1.70
C ALA A 92 -12.89 -2.91 -0.85
N ALA A 93 -11.70 -2.99 -1.45
CA ALA A 93 -10.49 -3.35 -0.74
C ALA A 93 -10.06 -2.26 0.23
N ILE A 94 -10.23 -0.98 -0.15
CA ILE A 94 -9.93 0.14 0.73
C ILE A 94 -10.83 0.09 1.96
N ASP A 95 -12.13 -0.08 1.77
CA ASP A 95 -13.10 -0.16 2.86
C ASP A 95 -12.78 -1.33 3.80
N SER A 96 -12.46 -2.48 3.23
CA SER A 96 -12.07 -3.66 4.00
C SER A 96 -10.81 -3.40 4.84
N GLY A 97 -9.85 -2.69 4.26
CA GLY A 97 -8.62 -2.34 4.97
C GLY A 97 -8.87 -1.39 6.13
N LEU A 98 -9.73 -0.39 5.92
CA LEU A 98 -10.06 0.58 6.97
C LEU A 98 -10.76 -0.06 8.16
N GLU A 99 -11.52 -1.13 7.93
CA GLU A 99 -12.17 -1.89 9.00
C GLU A 99 -11.16 -2.54 9.96
N ALA A 100 -9.91 -2.69 9.54
CA ALA A 100 -8.86 -3.23 10.39
C ALA A 100 -8.45 -2.27 11.51
N ILE A 101 -8.85 -1.00 11.42
CA ILE A 101 -8.58 -0.01 12.47
C ILE A 101 -9.69 -0.08 13.51
N ASP A 102 -9.33 -0.34 14.75
CA ASP A 102 -10.26 -0.28 15.86
C ASP A 102 -10.63 1.18 16.16
N ASP A 103 -11.91 1.44 16.38
CA ASP A 103 -12.39 2.81 16.63
C ASP A 103 -11.74 3.44 17.87
N GLY A 104 -11.51 2.64 18.91
CA GLY A 104 -10.84 3.11 20.12
C GLY A 104 -9.39 3.50 19.86
N GLU A 105 -8.67 2.67 19.09
CA GLU A 105 -7.29 2.98 18.70
C GLU A 105 -7.24 4.24 17.83
N TYR A 106 -8.20 4.39 16.92
CA TYR A 106 -8.27 5.56 16.04
C TYR A 106 -8.49 6.84 16.86
N HIS A 107 -9.43 6.79 17.81
CA HIS A 107 -9.70 7.92 18.69
C HIS A 107 -8.46 8.29 19.50
N ALA A 108 -7.79 7.29 20.07
CA ALA A 108 -6.57 7.50 20.86
C ALA A 108 -5.47 8.15 20.02
N LEU A 109 -5.31 7.72 18.77
CA LEU A 109 -4.32 8.31 17.87
C LEU A 109 -4.65 9.76 17.55
N LEU A 110 -5.93 10.07 17.27
CA LEU A 110 -6.34 11.44 17.00
C LEU A 110 -6.04 12.37 18.19
N MET A 111 -6.33 11.91 19.40
CA MET A 111 -6.05 12.71 20.60
C MET A 111 -4.56 12.94 20.77
N LYS A 112 -3.75 11.93 20.48
CA LYS A 112 -2.29 12.05 20.55
C LYS A 112 -1.75 13.05 19.52
N ILE A 113 -2.27 13.01 18.30
CA ILE A 113 -1.86 13.94 17.24
C ILE A 113 -2.23 15.38 17.62
N ILE A 114 -3.43 15.58 18.15
CA ILE A 114 -3.89 16.90 18.61
C ILE A 114 -2.97 17.43 19.70
N GLU A 115 -2.62 16.61 20.68
CA GLU A 115 -1.74 17.01 21.77
C GLU A 115 -0.34 17.36 21.28
N GLU A 116 0.19 16.60 20.35
CA GLU A 116 1.49 16.88 19.75
C GLU A 116 1.47 18.22 19.01
N GLN A 117 0.39 18.51 18.29
CA GLN A 117 0.24 19.78 17.58
C GLN A 117 0.16 20.96 18.57
N ARG A 118 -0.54 20.80 19.67
CA ARG A 118 -0.61 21.82 20.72
C ARG A 118 0.76 22.14 21.29
N LYS A 119 1.55 21.12 21.56
CA LYS A 119 2.90 21.30 22.08
C LYS A 119 3.78 22.07 21.09
N LYS A 120 3.68 21.76 19.82
CA LYS A 120 4.46 22.46 18.76
C LYS A 120 4.06 23.93 18.70
N ILE A 121 2.78 24.23 18.75
CA ILE A 121 2.28 25.60 18.71
C ILE A 121 2.76 26.39 19.93
N ARG A 122 2.68 25.82 21.12
CA ARG A 122 3.16 26.45 22.35
C ARG A 122 4.64 26.78 22.29
N THR A 123 5.43 25.83 21.81
CA THR A 123 6.88 26.01 21.68
C THR A 123 7.19 27.14 20.69
N LYS A 124 6.50 27.17 19.56
CA LYS A 124 6.67 28.20 18.56
C LYS A 124 6.31 29.59 19.12
N ASN A 125 5.19 29.69 19.82
CA ASN A 125 4.75 30.95 20.43
C ASN A 125 5.75 31.45 21.47
N ARG A 126 6.34 30.58 22.27
CA ARG A 126 7.36 30.95 23.24
C ARG A 126 8.60 31.54 22.55
N LEU A 127 9.01 30.93 21.44
CA LEU A 127 10.15 31.41 20.67
C LEU A 127 9.86 32.76 20.01
N ASP A 128 8.64 32.96 19.53
CA ASP A 128 8.23 34.21 18.90
C ASP A 128 8.13 35.37 19.89
N LEU A 129 7.94 35.09 21.17
CA LEU A 129 7.84 36.09 22.24
C LEU A 129 9.22 36.63 22.68
N LYS A 130 10.28 36.05 22.22
CA LYS A 130 11.62 36.51 22.47
C LYS A 130 12.09 37.43 21.34
#